data_e8d0ee2c3842472665d429d16bf2604d
#
_entry.id   e8d0ee2c3842472665d429d16bf2604d
#
_cell.length_a   1.000
_cell.length_b   1.000
_cell.length_c   1.000
_cell.angle_alpha   90.00
_cell.angle_beta   90.00
_cell.angle_gamma   90.00
#
_symmetry.space_group_name_H-M   'P 1'
#
loop_
_entity.id
_entity.type
_entity.pdbx_description
1 polymer ?
#
loop_
_entity_poly.entity_id
_entity_poly.type
_entity_poly.pdbx_seq_one_letter_code
_entity_poly.pdbx_strand_id
1 'polypeptide(L)'
;MRYLRPIFTIGGLLILLSPTLRCEEPVRVTVCELKADPADYNHKLIEVIGFVSLGFEDFRLFDPSCPSWPDVWLEYGGTKKSGTIYCCGVSNNRTRPQELVVEGTAVSLTTDETFDAFDKLIQARPDAVIHATLVGSFLAGKDTRLLMGRGYGHMGCCSLLAIQTVVAVDPHDRQDLDYRSSPDEPNIEKTGCGYQYLVPPWPYSDWVKAQQTADLEGSDSAFDSPKQVAANALNRLAQIDATTLANLKETQRAQGQVTYTLKTDDAKTTYVIVLSKPYLLSFYAKDAKRVAWVVIGAYKSSCEKDNSVSRIR
;
A
#
# COMPACT_ATOMS: atom_id res chain seq x y z
N MET A 1 53.95 -26.42 75.25
CA MET A 1 53.19 -25.30 74.79
C MET A 1 52.92 -25.52 73.30
N ARG A 2 51.64 -25.87 72.92
CA ARG A 2 51.25 -26.11 71.57
C ARG A 2 50.32 -24.94 71.11
N TYR A 3 50.79 -24.19 70.17
CA TYR A 3 49.99 -23.08 69.54
C TYR A 3 49.07 -23.64 68.49
N LEU A 4 47.75 -23.53 68.72
CA LEU A 4 46.70 -23.73 67.70
C LEU A 4 46.58 -22.45 66.86
N ARG A 5 46.75 -22.59 65.54
CA ARG A 5 46.41 -21.51 64.55
C ARG A 5 44.96 -21.63 64.13
N PRO A 6 44.15 -20.53 64.09
CA PRO A 6 42.82 -20.56 63.54
C PRO A 6 42.93 -20.47 62.03
N ILE A 7 42.16 -21.38 61.33
CA ILE A 7 41.96 -21.35 59.89
C ILE A 7 40.75 -20.43 59.64
N PHE A 8 41.00 -19.28 59.03
CA PHE A 8 39.91 -18.41 58.51
C PHE A 8 39.49 -18.92 57.15
N THR A 9 38.27 -19.49 57.06
CA THR A 9 37.62 -19.87 55.80
C THR A 9 36.92 -18.64 55.28
N ILE A 10 37.46 -18.00 54.22
CA ILE A 10 36.79 -16.92 53.45
C ILE A 10 35.79 -17.58 52.51
N GLY A 11 34.53 -17.58 52.93
CA GLY A 11 33.40 -17.97 52.06
C GLY A 11 33.19 -16.91 51.00
N GLY A 12 33.66 -17.15 49.78
CA GLY A 12 33.39 -16.28 48.62
C GLY A 12 31.93 -16.38 48.21
N LEU A 13 31.16 -15.31 48.43
CA LEU A 13 29.80 -15.14 47.94
C LEU A 13 29.86 -14.88 46.42
N LEU A 14 29.67 -15.90 45.59
CA LEU A 14 29.48 -15.77 44.14
C LEU A 14 28.09 -15.17 43.88
N ILE A 15 28.04 -13.85 43.66
CA ILE A 15 26.83 -13.18 43.15
C ILE A 15 26.74 -13.54 41.68
N LEU A 16 25.83 -14.48 41.33
CA LEU A 16 25.44 -14.77 39.98
C LEU A 16 24.63 -13.56 39.42
N LEU A 17 25.31 -12.67 38.73
CA LEU A 17 24.71 -11.64 37.91
C LEU A 17 24.02 -12.35 36.75
N SER A 18 22.74 -12.72 36.92
CA SER A 18 21.92 -13.14 35.82
C SER A 18 21.74 -11.94 34.89
N PRO A 19 22.13 -12.02 33.60
CA PRO A 19 21.79 -10.99 32.65
C PRO A 19 20.27 -10.96 32.54
N THR A 20 19.65 -9.91 33.06
CA THR A 20 18.24 -9.63 32.75
C THR A 20 18.20 -9.39 31.25
N LEU A 21 17.64 -10.33 30.49
CA LEU A 21 17.22 -10.14 29.10
C LEU A 21 16.21 -8.98 29.14
N ARG A 22 16.68 -7.78 28.91
CA ARG A 22 15.80 -6.65 28.62
C ARG A 22 15.18 -6.95 27.26
N CYS A 23 13.90 -7.25 27.24
CA CYS A 23 13.13 -7.19 26.01
C CYS A 23 13.20 -5.74 25.53
N GLU A 24 13.82 -5.51 24.41
CA GLU A 24 13.92 -4.17 23.82
C GLU A 24 12.51 -3.75 23.41
N GLU A 25 12.02 -2.65 23.99
CA GLU A 25 10.74 -2.09 23.57
C GLU A 25 10.86 -1.53 22.15
N PRO A 26 9.90 -1.83 21.26
CA PRO A 26 9.92 -1.31 19.89
C PRO A 26 9.79 0.21 19.90
N VAL A 27 10.57 0.87 19.07
CA VAL A 27 10.46 2.31 18.82
C VAL A 27 9.22 2.55 17.95
N ARG A 28 8.28 3.35 18.44
CA ARG A 28 7.11 3.76 17.65
C ARG A 28 7.50 4.80 16.62
N VAL A 29 7.12 4.55 15.38
CA VAL A 29 7.50 5.38 14.25
C VAL A 29 6.40 5.38 13.19
N THR A 30 6.27 6.48 12.45
CA THR A 30 5.40 6.55 11.28
C THR A 30 6.12 6.05 10.02
N VAL A 31 5.35 5.63 9.01
CA VAL A 31 5.92 5.28 7.70
C VAL A 31 6.65 6.46 7.08
N CYS A 32 6.14 7.69 7.28
CA CYS A 32 6.76 8.91 6.76
C CYS A 32 8.15 9.16 7.37
N GLU A 33 8.30 8.97 8.67
CA GLU A 33 9.59 9.10 9.37
C GLU A 33 10.58 8.04 8.88
N LEU A 34 10.16 6.78 8.76
CA LEU A 34 11.01 5.71 8.21
C LEU A 34 11.51 6.02 6.80
N LYS A 35 10.68 6.66 5.98
CA LYS A 35 11.02 7.02 4.60
C LYS A 35 11.87 8.29 4.51
N ALA A 36 11.72 9.21 5.45
CA ALA A 36 12.51 10.44 5.50
C ALA A 36 13.96 10.18 5.92
N ASP A 37 14.14 9.47 7.03
CA ASP A 37 15.44 9.23 7.64
C ASP A 37 15.63 7.75 8.00
N PRO A 38 15.69 6.84 7.01
CA PRO A 38 15.76 5.40 7.27
C PRO A 38 17.01 4.98 8.06
N ALA A 39 18.12 5.73 7.96
CA ALA A 39 19.36 5.44 8.67
C ALA A 39 19.20 5.52 10.19
N ASP A 40 18.34 6.39 10.68
CA ASP A 40 18.11 6.59 12.11
C ASP A 40 17.46 5.38 12.78
N TYR A 41 16.77 4.55 11.99
CA TYR A 41 16.06 3.36 12.47
C TYR A 41 16.75 2.05 12.09
N ASN A 42 17.90 2.13 11.43
CA ASN A 42 18.62 0.94 10.98
C ASN A 42 18.98 0.02 12.15
N HIS A 43 18.71 -1.28 12.03
CA HIS A 43 18.87 -2.33 13.04
C HIS A 43 18.02 -2.15 14.32
N LYS A 44 17.06 -1.25 14.33
CA LYS A 44 16.14 -1.10 15.48
C LYS A 44 14.93 -2.00 15.35
N LEU A 45 14.42 -2.44 16.49
CA LEU A 45 13.09 -2.98 16.62
C LEU A 45 12.11 -1.82 16.59
N ILE A 46 11.17 -1.81 15.64
CA ILE A 46 10.20 -0.72 15.49
C ILE A 46 8.76 -1.24 15.54
N GLU A 47 7.86 -0.37 16.00
CA GLU A 47 6.41 -0.52 15.85
C GLU A 47 5.92 0.54 14.88
N VAL A 48 5.26 0.12 13.81
CA VAL A 48 4.79 1.01 12.75
C VAL A 48 3.38 0.68 12.35
N ILE A 49 2.58 1.72 12.11
CA ILE A 49 1.21 1.62 11.61
C ILE A 49 1.20 2.12 10.17
N GLY A 50 0.56 1.37 9.26
CA GLY A 50 0.45 1.77 7.87
C GLY A 50 -0.38 0.82 7.02
N PHE A 51 -0.43 1.12 5.74
CA PHE A 51 -1.11 0.28 4.75
C PHE A 51 -0.14 -0.75 4.19
N VAL A 52 -0.63 -1.96 4.07
CA VAL A 52 0.12 -3.10 3.53
C VAL A 52 -0.56 -3.56 2.25
N SER A 53 0.23 -3.80 1.21
CA SER A 53 -0.23 -4.45 -0.01
C SER A 53 0.72 -5.56 -0.43
N LEU A 54 0.16 -6.62 -1.03
CA LEU A 54 0.87 -7.75 -1.57
C LEU A 54 0.48 -7.93 -3.03
N GLY A 55 1.39 -7.62 -3.94
CA GLY A 55 1.26 -7.85 -5.37
C GLY A 55 2.12 -8.99 -5.87
N PHE A 56 2.24 -9.10 -7.18
CA PHE A 56 3.02 -10.17 -7.83
C PHE A 56 4.51 -10.13 -7.45
N GLU A 57 5.12 -8.96 -7.47
CA GLU A 57 6.53 -8.72 -7.13
C GLU A 57 6.68 -7.67 -6.03
N ASP A 58 5.67 -7.52 -5.19
CA ASP A 58 5.56 -6.42 -4.27
C ASP A 58 4.96 -6.89 -2.95
N PHE A 59 5.64 -6.64 -1.86
CA PHE A 59 5.10 -6.75 -0.51
C PHE A 59 5.60 -5.55 0.27
N ARG A 60 4.75 -4.56 0.43
CA ARG A 60 5.15 -3.23 0.88
C ARG A 60 4.29 -2.67 1.99
N LEU A 61 4.92 -1.84 2.81
CA LEU A 61 4.28 -0.94 3.75
C LEU A 61 4.37 0.48 3.20
N PHE A 62 3.25 1.18 3.18
CA PHE A 62 3.17 2.55 2.69
C PHE A 62 2.15 3.38 3.48
N ASP A 63 2.23 4.68 3.33
CA ASP A 63 1.24 5.63 3.80
C ASP A 63 0.98 6.65 2.69
N PRO A 64 -0.27 6.83 2.25
CA PRO A 64 -0.65 7.78 1.20
C PRO A 64 -0.28 9.24 1.47
N SER A 65 -0.10 9.63 2.74
CA SER A 65 0.31 10.98 3.12
C SER A 65 1.80 11.26 2.88
N CYS A 66 2.60 10.21 2.70
CA CYS A 66 4.03 10.33 2.44
C CYS A 66 4.34 10.33 0.94
N PRO A 67 5.56 10.76 0.54
CA PRO A 67 6.03 10.54 -0.81
C PRO A 67 5.93 9.07 -1.21
N SER A 68 5.44 8.80 -2.43
CA SER A 68 5.15 7.43 -2.89
C SER A 68 6.38 6.54 -3.02
N TRP A 69 7.57 7.10 -3.16
CA TRP A 69 8.79 6.34 -3.39
C TRP A 69 9.98 6.86 -2.56
N PRO A 70 10.87 5.97 -2.06
CA PRO A 70 10.75 4.51 -1.99
C PRO A 70 9.77 4.06 -0.89
N ASP A 71 9.13 2.90 -1.07
CA ASP A 71 8.31 2.28 -0.04
C ASP A 71 9.19 1.43 0.92
N VAL A 72 8.61 0.91 2.00
CA VAL A 72 9.25 -0.04 2.88
C VAL A 72 8.86 -1.44 2.44
N TRP A 73 9.84 -2.24 2.05
CA TRP A 73 9.63 -3.65 1.72
C TRP A 73 9.32 -4.45 2.98
N LEU A 74 8.43 -5.41 2.87
CA LEU A 74 8.06 -6.30 3.96
C LEU A 74 8.55 -7.73 3.70
N GLU A 75 8.92 -8.43 4.76
CA GLU A 75 9.12 -9.88 4.72
C GLU A 75 8.79 -10.47 6.09
N TYR A 76 8.24 -11.69 6.11
CA TYR A 76 7.98 -12.38 7.36
C TYR A 76 9.27 -12.92 7.97
N GLY A 77 9.43 -12.74 9.27
CA GLY A 77 10.41 -13.47 10.08
C GLY A 77 10.11 -14.97 10.14
N GLY A 78 10.86 -15.69 10.97
CA GLY A 78 10.71 -17.12 11.17
C GLY A 78 10.81 -17.90 9.87
N THR A 79 10.07 -19.00 9.78
CA THR A 79 10.04 -19.87 8.61
C THR A 79 8.92 -19.53 7.60
N LYS A 80 8.09 -18.55 7.86
CA LYS A 80 7.03 -18.10 6.96
C LYS A 80 7.60 -17.23 5.82
N LYS A 81 6.91 -17.24 4.68
CA LYS A 81 7.19 -16.39 3.51
C LYS A 81 5.94 -15.69 3.06
N SER A 82 6.08 -14.47 2.59
CA SER A 82 4.98 -13.69 2.00
C SER A 82 4.44 -14.31 0.71
N GLY A 83 5.24 -15.11 0.01
CA GLY A 83 4.91 -15.66 -1.31
C GLY A 83 5.45 -14.82 -2.45
N THR A 84 6.00 -13.63 -2.18
CA THR A 84 6.81 -12.88 -3.13
C THR A 84 8.27 -13.30 -3.00
N ILE A 85 9.03 -13.20 -4.06
CA ILE A 85 10.48 -13.39 -4.00
C ILE A 85 11.12 -12.00 -3.91
N TYR A 86 12.28 -11.99 -3.29
CA TYR A 86 13.16 -10.84 -3.11
C TYR A 86 13.46 -10.08 -4.41
N CYS A 87 13.29 -10.71 -5.51
CA CYS A 87 13.39 -10.20 -6.85
C CYS A 87 12.91 -11.30 -7.82
N CYS A 88 12.04 -10.91 -8.72
CA CYS A 88 11.82 -11.59 -9.98
C CYS A 88 11.11 -12.96 -9.92
N GLY A 89 9.99 -13.03 -9.26
CA GLY A 89 9.09 -14.16 -9.43
C GLY A 89 8.30 -14.56 -8.18
N VAL A 90 7.12 -15.07 -8.41
CA VAL A 90 6.23 -15.59 -7.38
C VAL A 90 6.71 -16.96 -6.94
N SER A 91 6.93 -17.14 -5.65
CA SER A 91 7.14 -18.44 -5.05
C SER A 91 5.84 -18.93 -4.44
N ASN A 92 5.29 -20.04 -4.96
CA ASN A 92 4.16 -20.70 -4.32
C ASN A 92 4.52 -21.33 -2.96
N ASN A 93 5.81 -21.40 -2.64
CA ASN A 93 6.26 -21.92 -1.36
C ASN A 93 6.15 -20.82 -0.29
N ARG A 94 5.27 -21.05 0.66
CA ARG A 94 4.97 -20.14 1.79
C ARG A 94 5.83 -20.40 3.03
N THR A 95 6.81 -21.30 2.92
CA THR A 95 7.71 -21.67 4.01
C THR A 95 9.17 -21.69 3.56
N ARG A 96 10.08 -21.39 4.48
CA ARG A 96 11.52 -21.57 4.35
C ARG A 96 11.96 -22.78 5.15
N PRO A 97 13.06 -23.45 4.76
CA PRO A 97 13.63 -24.52 5.56
C PRO A 97 14.27 -24.03 6.87
N GLN A 98 14.66 -22.76 6.93
CA GLN A 98 15.29 -22.12 8.09
C GLN A 98 14.63 -20.75 8.33
N GLU A 99 14.81 -20.20 9.53
CA GLU A 99 14.35 -18.85 9.85
C GLU A 99 14.98 -17.80 8.92
N LEU A 100 14.27 -16.68 8.77
CA LEU A 100 14.79 -15.53 8.04
C LEU A 100 16.06 -15.03 8.74
N VAL A 101 17.14 -14.95 7.99
CA VAL A 101 18.38 -14.33 8.43
C VAL A 101 18.64 -13.11 7.55
N VAL A 102 18.75 -11.93 8.16
CA VAL A 102 19.08 -10.68 7.47
C VAL A 102 20.33 -10.10 8.12
N GLU A 103 21.33 -9.81 7.29
CA GLU A 103 22.64 -9.29 7.75
C GLU A 103 23.26 -10.10 8.90
N GLY A 104 23.08 -11.43 8.85
CA GLY A 104 23.62 -12.37 9.85
C GLY A 104 22.79 -12.52 11.13
N THR A 105 21.67 -11.79 11.27
CA THR A 105 20.78 -11.87 12.42
C THR A 105 19.51 -12.65 12.06
N ALA A 106 19.19 -13.67 12.85
CA ALA A 106 17.93 -14.41 12.72
C ALA A 106 16.78 -13.54 13.22
N VAL A 107 15.70 -13.51 12.46
CA VAL A 107 14.48 -12.75 12.76
C VAL A 107 13.36 -13.74 13.05
N SER A 108 12.89 -13.79 14.30
CA SER A 108 11.74 -14.63 14.69
C SER A 108 10.43 -14.08 14.15
N LEU A 109 9.37 -14.91 14.20
CA LEU A 109 7.99 -14.50 13.88
C LEU A 109 7.05 -15.12 14.92
N THR A 110 6.21 -14.30 15.52
CA THR A 110 5.07 -14.74 16.32
C THR A 110 3.91 -15.08 15.37
N THR A 111 3.48 -16.35 15.40
CA THR A 111 2.32 -16.83 14.62
C THR A 111 1.16 -17.05 15.59
N ASP A 112 0.36 -16.02 15.78
CA ASP A 112 -0.86 -16.03 16.62
C ASP A 112 -2.10 -15.78 15.75
N GLU A 113 -3.25 -15.67 16.38
CA GLU A 113 -4.52 -15.42 15.69
C GLU A 113 -4.52 -14.10 14.91
N THR A 114 -3.78 -13.07 15.38
CA THR A 114 -3.67 -11.77 14.70
C THR A 114 -2.84 -11.91 13.44
N PHE A 115 -1.74 -12.66 13.52
CA PHE A 115 -0.93 -12.97 12.33
C PHE A 115 -1.73 -13.79 11.31
N ASP A 116 -2.47 -14.80 11.76
CA ASP A 116 -3.27 -15.64 10.86
C ASP A 116 -4.37 -14.83 10.17
N ALA A 117 -5.02 -13.91 10.88
CA ALA A 117 -5.99 -12.98 10.30
C ALA A 117 -5.35 -12.06 9.25
N PHE A 118 -4.19 -11.48 9.57
CA PHE A 118 -3.41 -10.65 8.66
C PHE A 118 -3.01 -11.41 7.40
N ASP A 119 -2.38 -12.58 7.54
CA ASP A 119 -1.92 -13.38 6.41
C ASP A 119 -3.08 -13.82 5.52
N LYS A 120 -4.21 -14.20 6.10
CA LYS A 120 -5.42 -14.54 5.37
C LYS A 120 -5.97 -13.35 4.57
N LEU A 121 -6.03 -12.17 5.16
CA LEU A 121 -6.54 -10.97 4.50
C LEU A 121 -5.65 -10.55 3.34
N ILE A 122 -4.34 -10.49 3.55
CA ILE A 122 -3.40 -10.05 2.52
C ILE A 122 -3.30 -11.05 1.35
N GLN A 123 -3.60 -12.34 1.60
CA GLN A 123 -3.61 -13.36 0.56
C GLN A 123 -4.97 -13.51 -0.14
N ALA A 124 -6.04 -12.98 0.44
CA ALA A 124 -7.39 -13.18 -0.07
C ALA A 124 -7.62 -12.59 -1.46
N ARG A 125 -6.90 -11.52 -1.80
CA ARG A 125 -7.02 -10.83 -3.09
C ARG A 125 -5.66 -10.29 -3.52
N PRO A 126 -5.26 -10.51 -4.76
CA PRO A 126 -4.14 -9.77 -5.36
C PRO A 126 -4.40 -8.25 -5.22
N ASP A 127 -3.36 -7.51 -4.93
CA ASP A 127 -3.40 -6.04 -4.78
C ASP A 127 -4.36 -5.50 -3.70
N ALA A 128 -4.78 -6.35 -2.74
CA ALA A 128 -5.56 -5.87 -1.60
C ALA A 128 -4.70 -4.94 -0.73
N VAL A 129 -5.34 -3.88 -0.25
CA VAL A 129 -4.76 -2.98 0.77
C VAL A 129 -5.42 -3.29 2.09
N ILE A 130 -4.61 -3.54 3.11
CA ILE A 130 -5.05 -3.67 4.50
C ILE A 130 -4.30 -2.67 5.38
N HIS A 131 -4.90 -2.27 6.48
CA HIS A 131 -4.26 -1.41 7.47
C HIS A 131 -3.84 -2.26 8.66
N ALA A 132 -2.58 -2.13 9.10
CA ALA A 132 -2.04 -2.97 10.15
C ALA A 132 -1.03 -2.23 11.03
N THR A 133 -0.86 -2.72 12.26
CA THR A 133 0.24 -2.36 13.15
C THR A 133 1.22 -3.52 13.19
N LEU A 134 2.45 -3.25 12.78
CA LEU A 134 3.52 -4.23 12.65
C LEU A 134 4.67 -3.92 13.61
N VAL A 135 5.24 -4.96 14.20
CA VAL A 135 6.52 -4.88 14.92
C VAL A 135 7.54 -5.73 14.19
N GLY A 136 8.74 -5.19 14.00
CA GLY A 136 9.81 -5.92 13.34
C GLY A 136 11.15 -5.21 13.33
N SER A 137 12.18 -5.92 12.87
CA SER A 137 13.50 -5.37 12.68
C SER A 137 13.55 -4.55 11.39
N PHE A 138 13.90 -3.28 11.52
CA PHE A 138 14.04 -2.39 10.38
C PHE A 138 15.49 -2.34 9.89
N LEU A 139 15.67 -2.44 8.58
CA LEU A 139 16.98 -2.37 7.93
C LEU A 139 16.93 -1.34 6.80
N ALA A 140 17.74 -0.31 6.93
CA ALA A 140 17.83 0.77 5.96
C ALA A 140 18.46 0.28 4.66
N GLY A 141 17.77 0.46 3.55
CA GLY A 141 18.33 0.22 2.23
C GLY A 141 19.34 1.29 1.84
N LYS A 142 20.40 0.90 1.14
CA LYS A 142 21.41 1.83 0.59
C LYS A 142 21.02 2.21 -0.84
N ASP A 143 21.19 3.49 -1.17
CA ASP A 143 20.95 4.00 -2.54
C ASP A 143 19.56 3.67 -3.12
N THR A 144 18.54 3.60 -2.26
CA THR A 144 17.17 3.20 -2.62
C THR A 144 16.48 4.12 -3.64
N ARG A 145 17.02 5.30 -3.89
CA ARG A 145 16.53 6.24 -4.91
C ARG A 145 17.03 5.92 -6.32
N LEU A 146 17.90 4.93 -6.48
CA LEU A 146 18.40 4.48 -7.77
C LEU A 146 17.57 3.30 -8.29
N LEU A 147 17.40 3.21 -9.58
CA LEU A 147 16.65 2.14 -10.26
C LEU A 147 17.21 0.72 -10.01
N MET A 148 18.45 0.62 -9.56
CA MET A 148 19.15 -0.61 -9.16
C MET A 148 19.88 -0.29 -7.84
N GLY A 149 19.10 -0.07 -6.77
CA GLY A 149 19.63 0.26 -5.46
C GLY A 149 20.33 -0.93 -4.78
N ARG A 150 20.99 -0.64 -3.66
CA ARG A 150 21.58 -1.67 -2.79
C ARG A 150 20.69 -1.90 -1.55
N GLY A 151 19.40 -1.76 -1.73
CA GLY A 151 18.41 -2.02 -0.69
C GLY A 151 17.82 -3.42 -0.81
N TYR A 152 16.62 -3.55 -0.31
CA TYR A 152 15.84 -4.76 -0.26
C TYR A 152 14.69 -4.70 -1.28
N GLY A 153 14.04 -5.85 -1.50
CA GLY A 153 12.91 -5.96 -2.40
C GLY A 153 13.29 -5.94 -3.88
N HIS A 154 12.29 -5.74 -4.71
CA HIS A 154 12.47 -5.76 -6.16
C HIS A 154 13.51 -4.71 -6.59
N MET A 155 14.53 -5.15 -7.33
CA MET A 155 15.64 -4.30 -7.81
C MET A 155 16.41 -3.54 -6.71
N GLY A 156 16.33 -3.96 -5.44
CA GLY A 156 17.01 -3.29 -4.34
C GLY A 156 16.45 -1.89 -4.04
N CYS A 157 15.18 -1.68 -4.28
CA CYS A 157 14.52 -0.38 -4.21
C CYS A 157 14.47 0.23 -2.82
N CYS A 158 14.44 -0.59 -1.80
CA CYS A 158 13.69 -0.23 -0.61
C CYS A 158 14.49 -0.53 0.67
N SER A 159 14.07 0.07 1.80
CA SER A 159 14.39 -0.43 3.13
C SER A 159 13.54 -1.67 3.43
N LEU A 160 13.91 -2.48 4.41
CA LEU A 160 13.20 -3.69 4.81
C LEU A 160 12.65 -3.56 6.23
N LEU A 161 11.40 -3.95 6.41
CA LEU A 161 10.87 -4.32 7.71
C LEU A 161 10.67 -5.84 7.75
N ALA A 162 11.50 -6.53 8.51
CA ALA A 162 11.36 -7.96 8.79
C ALA A 162 10.36 -8.15 9.94
N ILE A 163 9.14 -8.54 9.61
CA ILE A 163 8.00 -8.63 10.54
C ILE A 163 8.25 -9.73 11.56
N GLN A 164 8.18 -9.38 12.85
CA GLN A 164 8.27 -10.30 13.97
C GLN A 164 6.91 -10.53 14.64
N THR A 165 6.05 -9.51 14.64
CA THR A 165 4.72 -9.59 15.25
C THR A 165 3.74 -8.70 14.47
N VAL A 166 2.55 -9.20 14.25
CA VAL A 166 1.39 -8.39 13.83
C VAL A 166 0.61 -8.04 15.08
N VAL A 167 0.60 -6.77 15.47
CA VAL A 167 -0.07 -6.30 16.70
C VAL A 167 -1.57 -6.14 16.48
N ALA A 168 -1.93 -5.58 15.32
CA ALA A 168 -3.33 -5.36 14.95
C ALA A 168 -3.50 -5.37 13.43
N VAL A 169 -4.68 -5.73 13.00
CA VAL A 169 -5.13 -5.64 11.60
C VAL A 169 -6.58 -5.19 11.59
N ASP A 170 -6.89 -4.23 10.71
CA ASP A 170 -8.27 -3.78 10.55
C ASP A 170 -9.07 -4.78 9.69
N PRO A 171 -10.25 -5.18 10.13
CA PRO A 171 -11.09 -6.11 9.38
C PRO A 171 -11.65 -5.44 8.12
N HIS A 172 -11.77 -6.22 7.05
CA HIS A 172 -12.45 -5.83 5.81
C HIS A 172 -13.96 -6.08 5.94
N ASP A 173 -14.69 -5.20 6.58
CA ASP A 173 -16.13 -5.36 6.85
C ASP A 173 -17.04 -4.44 6.01
N ARG A 174 -16.48 -3.45 5.31
CA ARG A 174 -17.25 -2.46 4.54
C ARG A 174 -17.33 -2.81 3.06
N GLN A 175 -18.54 -3.15 2.61
CA GLN A 175 -18.79 -3.51 1.20
C GLN A 175 -18.89 -2.29 0.27
N ASP A 176 -19.01 -1.09 0.80
CA ASP A 176 -19.09 0.16 0.03
C ASP A 176 -17.71 0.73 -0.33
N LEU A 177 -16.62 0.12 0.14
CA LEU A 177 -15.24 0.57 -0.09
C LEU A 177 -14.47 -0.34 -1.06
N ASP A 178 -13.54 0.28 -1.77
CA ASP A 178 -12.60 -0.40 -2.65
C ASP A 178 -11.29 -0.67 -1.90
N TYR A 179 -10.95 -1.94 -1.74
CA TYR A 179 -9.77 -2.40 -1.00
C TYR A 179 -8.56 -2.67 -1.91
N ARG A 180 -8.60 -2.28 -3.17
CA ARG A 180 -7.50 -2.49 -4.11
C ARG A 180 -6.47 -1.40 -4.00
N SER A 181 -5.21 -1.77 -4.15
CA SER A 181 -4.10 -0.82 -4.24
C SER A 181 -4.02 -0.18 -5.62
N SER A 182 -4.58 -0.83 -6.63
CA SER A 182 -4.60 -0.37 -8.01
C SER A 182 -6.00 -0.53 -8.62
N PRO A 183 -6.53 0.46 -9.33
CA PRO A 183 -7.77 0.30 -10.08
C PRO A 183 -7.54 -0.65 -11.26
N ASP A 184 -8.57 -1.44 -11.59
CA ASP A 184 -8.57 -2.15 -12.85
C ASP A 184 -8.57 -1.14 -14.00
N GLU A 185 -7.71 -1.34 -14.97
CA GLU A 185 -7.79 -0.57 -16.21
C GLU A 185 -9.15 -0.80 -16.87
N PRO A 186 -9.88 0.26 -17.24
CA PRO A 186 -11.13 0.08 -17.92
C PRO A 186 -10.88 -0.61 -19.27
N ASN A 187 -11.67 -1.62 -19.58
CA ASN A 187 -11.57 -2.35 -20.85
C ASN A 187 -12.01 -1.44 -22.03
N ILE A 188 -11.10 -0.59 -22.48
CA ILE A 188 -11.32 0.36 -23.60
C ILE A 188 -10.98 -0.32 -24.94
N GLU A 189 -10.30 -1.45 -24.94
CA GLU A 189 -9.86 -2.17 -26.15
C GLU A 189 -10.98 -2.55 -27.11
N LYS A 190 -12.21 -2.65 -26.64
CA LYS A 190 -13.36 -3.00 -27.49
C LYS A 190 -13.69 -1.96 -28.58
N THR A 191 -13.08 -0.79 -28.53
CA THR A 191 -13.35 0.25 -29.54
C THR A 191 -12.43 0.18 -30.76
N GLY A 192 -11.35 -0.60 -30.72
CA GLY A 192 -10.34 -0.65 -31.78
C GLY A 192 -9.55 0.65 -31.97
N CYS A 193 -9.73 1.62 -31.08
CA CYS A 193 -9.11 2.94 -31.09
C CYS A 193 -8.17 3.04 -29.89
N GLY A 194 -7.00 3.58 -30.09
CA GLY A 194 -6.09 3.90 -28.99
C GLY A 194 -6.74 4.83 -27.95
N TYR A 195 -6.27 4.81 -26.72
CA TYR A 195 -6.73 5.72 -25.68
C TYR A 195 -5.60 6.59 -25.15
N GLN A 196 -5.97 7.76 -24.67
CA GLN A 196 -5.09 8.69 -24.00
C GLN A 196 -5.55 8.88 -22.55
N TYR A 197 -4.63 8.80 -21.60
CA TYR A 197 -4.90 9.16 -20.23
C TYR A 197 -5.14 10.68 -20.13
N LEU A 198 -6.25 11.07 -19.51
CA LEU A 198 -6.51 12.46 -19.13
C LEU A 198 -6.00 12.76 -17.71
N VAL A 199 -6.01 11.74 -16.87
CA VAL A 199 -5.41 11.74 -15.54
C VAL A 199 -4.54 10.50 -15.49
N PRO A 200 -3.22 10.64 -15.28
CA PRO A 200 -2.42 9.47 -14.96
C PRO A 200 -3.00 8.82 -13.71
N PRO A 201 -3.05 7.48 -13.64
CA PRO A 201 -3.40 6.80 -12.41
C PRO A 201 -2.36 7.20 -11.35
N TRP A 202 -2.77 7.89 -10.30
CA TRP A 202 -1.94 8.33 -9.16
C TRP A 202 -1.58 9.83 -9.13
N PRO A 203 -1.50 10.40 -7.95
CA PRO A 203 -0.98 9.86 -6.71
C PRO A 203 -2.06 9.76 -5.61
N TYR A 204 -1.87 8.86 -4.65
CA TYR A 204 -2.69 8.73 -3.45
C TYR A 204 -2.85 10.05 -2.68
N SER A 205 -1.81 10.89 -2.68
CA SER A 205 -1.84 12.21 -2.05
C SER A 205 -2.96 13.12 -2.58
N ASP A 206 -3.31 13.00 -3.85
CA ASP A 206 -4.41 13.79 -4.44
C ASP A 206 -5.77 13.26 -3.98
N TRP A 207 -5.89 11.96 -3.73
CA TRP A 207 -7.10 11.39 -3.15
C TRP A 207 -7.29 11.82 -1.70
N VAL A 208 -6.20 11.82 -0.91
CA VAL A 208 -6.23 12.33 0.48
C VAL A 208 -6.64 13.80 0.50
N LYS A 209 -6.08 14.62 -0.38
CA LYS A 209 -6.48 16.03 -0.53
C LYS A 209 -7.95 16.19 -0.92
N ALA A 210 -8.44 15.34 -1.86
CA ALA A 210 -9.83 15.37 -2.28
C ALA A 210 -10.78 15.02 -1.13
N GLN A 211 -10.43 14.01 -0.31
CA GLN A 211 -11.16 13.66 0.91
C GLN A 211 -11.20 14.83 1.88
N GLN A 212 -10.03 15.41 2.20
CA GLN A 212 -9.93 16.53 3.12
C GLN A 212 -10.72 17.75 2.64
N THR A 213 -10.68 18.05 1.33
CA THR A 213 -11.47 19.13 0.73
C THR A 213 -12.96 18.86 0.87
N ALA A 214 -13.41 17.64 0.57
CA ALA A 214 -14.82 17.27 0.74
C ALA A 214 -15.30 17.38 2.18
N ASP A 215 -14.46 17.01 3.14
CA ASP A 215 -14.75 17.16 4.58
C ASP A 215 -14.83 18.62 5.05
N LEU A 216 -14.00 19.50 4.48
CA LEU A 216 -13.99 20.93 4.78
C LEU A 216 -15.19 21.66 4.16
N GLU A 217 -15.51 21.36 2.92
CA GLU A 217 -16.59 21.99 2.19
C GLU A 217 -17.98 21.49 2.63
N GLY A 218 -18.04 20.31 3.30
CA GLY A 218 -19.30 19.66 3.68
C GLY A 218 -20.15 19.25 2.48
N SER A 219 -19.53 19.07 1.33
CA SER A 219 -20.21 18.80 0.06
C SER A 219 -20.77 17.37 0.00
N ASP A 220 -22.07 17.21 0.21
CA ASP A 220 -22.73 15.90 0.11
C ASP A 220 -22.55 15.26 -1.29
N SER A 221 -22.39 16.06 -2.34
CA SER A 221 -22.19 15.55 -3.69
C SER A 221 -20.90 14.75 -3.86
N ALA A 222 -19.84 15.09 -3.12
CA ALA A 222 -18.59 14.34 -3.14
C ALA A 222 -18.74 12.92 -2.52
N PHE A 223 -19.67 12.75 -1.60
CA PHE A 223 -19.90 11.49 -0.90
C PHE A 223 -20.98 10.62 -1.53
N ASP A 224 -22.07 11.25 -2.03
CA ASP A 224 -23.30 10.55 -2.41
C ASP A 224 -23.56 10.52 -3.90
N SER A 225 -22.93 11.42 -4.70
CA SER A 225 -23.19 11.53 -6.13
C SER A 225 -21.94 11.29 -7.00
N PRO A 226 -21.56 10.04 -7.27
CA PRO A 226 -20.41 9.76 -8.13
C PRO A 226 -20.60 10.33 -9.55
N LYS A 227 -21.84 10.41 -10.05
CA LYS A 227 -22.12 11.02 -11.37
C LYS A 227 -21.73 12.50 -11.39
N GLN A 228 -22.00 13.25 -10.30
CA GLN A 228 -21.62 14.67 -10.20
C GLN A 228 -20.12 14.83 -10.14
N VAL A 229 -19.43 13.97 -9.36
CA VAL A 229 -17.96 13.97 -9.29
C VAL A 229 -17.34 13.69 -10.66
N ALA A 230 -17.88 12.70 -11.39
CA ALA A 230 -17.45 12.38 -12.76
C ALA A 230 -17.66 13.55 -13.73
N ALA A 231 -18.83 14.19 -13.68
CA ALA A 231 -19.15 15.33 -14.53
C ALA A 231 -18.22 16.53 -14.26
N ASN A 232 -18.02 16.87 -12.99
CA ASN A 232 -17.12 17.96 -12.59
C ASN A 232 -15.68 17.68 -13.04
N ALA A 233 -15.23 16.43 -12.91
CA ALA A 233 -13.87 16.04 -13.33
C ALA A 233 -13.72 16.14 -14.85
N LEU A 234 -14.66 15.63 -15.64
CA LEU A 234 -14.61 15.70 -17.11
C LEU A 234 -14.73 17.15 -17.61
N ASN A 235 -15.55 18.00 -16.99
CA ASN A 235 -15.59 19.43 -17.30
C ASN A 235 -14.22 20.07 -17.12
N ARG A 236 -13.55 19.81 -15.99
CA ARG A 236 -12.25 20.38 -15.68
C ARG A 236 -11.13 19.83 -16.57
N LEU A 237 -11.12 18.52 -16.84
CA LEU A 237 -10.03 17.84 -17.55
C LEU A 237 -10.13 17.97 -19.07
N ALA A 238 -11.34 17.94 -19.60
CA ALA A 238 -11.60 17.89 -21.04
C ALA A 238 -12.43 19.07 -21.55
N GLN A 239 -12.78 20.03 -20.66
CA GLN A 239 -13.58 21.23 -20.98
C GLN A 239 -14.94 20.91 -21.66
N ILE A 240 -15.56 19.80 -21.23
CA ILE A 240 -16.84 19.34 -21.77
C ILE A 240 -17.96 20.17 -21.14
N ASP A 241 -18.85 20.68 -21.96
CA ASP A 241 -19.98 21.51 -21.52
C ASP A 241 -21.05 20.69 -20.79
N ALA A 242 -21.88 21.40 -20.00
CA ALA A 242 -22.89 20.78 -19.16
C ALA A 242 -23.96 20.00 -19.96
N THR A 243 -24.27 20.43 -21.19
CA THR A 243 -25.27 19.79 -22.05
C THR A 243 -24.78 18.42 -22.49
N THR A 244 -23.53 18.34 -22.93
CA THR A 244 -22.85 17.08 -23.28
C THR A 244 -22.71 16.15 -22.07
N LEU A 245 -22.33 16.71 -20.90
CA LEU A 245 -22.20 15.95 -19.65
C LEU A 245 -23.52 15.34 -19.15
N ALA A 246 -24.66 15.88 -19.52
CA ALA A 246 -25.97 15.29 -19.20
C ALA A 246 -26.11 13.85 -19.76
N ASN A 247 -25.42 13.55 -20.87
CA ASN A 247 -25.37 12.23 -21.50
C ASN A 247 -24.43 11.22 -20.83
N LEU A 248 -23.78 11.59 -19.72
CA LEU A 248 -22.89 10.71 -18.97
C LEU A 248 -23.67 9.49 -18.43
N LYS A 249 -23.25 8.29 -18.84
CA LYS A 249 -23.90 7.03 -18.49
C LYS A 249 -23.02 6.18 -17.62
N GLU A 250 -23.61 5.62 -16.56
CA GLU A 250 -22.96 4.56 -15.78
C GLU A 250 -22.89 3.29 -16.63
N THR A 251 -21.72 2.72 -16.77
CA THR A 251 -21.47 1.53 -17.61
C THR A 251 -21.02 0.32 -16.80
N GLN A 252 -20.46 0.55 -15.64
CA GLN A 252 -20.04 -0.53 -14.74
C GLN A 252 -20.11 -0.05 -13.29
N ARG A 253 -20.50 -0.96 -12.40
CA ARG A 253 -20.42 -0.78 -10.95
C ARG A 253 -19.89 -2.05 -10.31
N ALA A 254 -18.91 -1.89 -9.45
CA ALA A 254 -18.35 -2.94 -8.61
C ALA A 254 -18.25 -2.44 -7.17
N GLN A 255 -17.76 -3.27 -6.26
CA GLN A 255 -17.55 -2.90 -4.86
C GLN A 255 -16.69 -1.62 -4.79
N GLY A 256 -17.23 -0.56 -4.19
CA GLY A 256 -16.55 0.71 -4.00
C GLY A 256 -16.07 1.42 -5.28
N GLN A 257 -16.48 0.96 -6.48
CA GLN A 257 -16.04 1.51 -7.74
C GLN A 257 -17.22 1.72 -8.72
N VAL A 258 -17.14 2.75 -9.53
CA VAL A 258 -18.11 3.02 -10.60
C VAL A 258 -17.42 3.60 -11.83
N THR A 259 -17.82 3.14 -13.00
CA THR A 259 -17.32 3.64 -14.29
C THR A 259 -18.45 4.36 -15.03
N TYR A 260 -18.14 5.55 -15.49
CA TYR A 260 -19.01 6.32 -16.38
C TYR A 260 -18.39 6.46 -17.77
N THR A 261 -19.23 6.42 -18.78
CA THR A 261 -18.84 6.62 -20.17
C THR A 261 -19.66 7.76 -20.77
N LEU A 262 -19.00 8.61 -21.52
CA LEU A 262 -19.57 9.69 -22.29
C LEU A 262 -19.14 9.56 -23.74
N LYS A 263 -20.07 9.51 -24.66
CA LYS A 263 -19.82 9.63 -26.10
C LYS A 263 -20.20 11.03 -26.54
N THR A 264 -19.34 11.67 -27.34
CA THR A 264 -19.67 12.96 -27.97
C THR A 264 -20.74 12.79 -29.02
N ASP A 265 -21.47 13.87 -29.38
CA ASP A 265 -22.58 13.84 -30.31
C ASP A 265 -22.15 13.39 -31.71
N ASP A 266 -20.90 13.65 -32.10
CA ASP A 266 -20.34 13.16 -33.37
C ASP A 266 -19.94 11.66 -33.32
N ALA A 267 -20.14 11.01 -32.18
CA ALA A 267 -19.77 9.61 -31.87
C ALA A 267 -18.27 9.26 -32.12
N LYS A 268 -17.43 10.26 -32.36
CA LYS A 268 -15.99 10.04 -32.66
C LYS A 268 -15.14 9.96 -31.43
N THR A 269 -15.56 10.61 -30.35
CA THR A 269 -14.81 10.63 -29.09
C THR A 269 -15.61 9.97 -28.00
N THR A 270 -14.93 9.11 -27.25
CA THR A 270 -15.47 8.47 -26.05
C THR A 270 -14.58 8.81 -24.87
N TYR A 271 -15.20 9.29 -23.81
CA TYR A 271 -14.56 9.50 -22.52
C TYR A 271 -14.99 8.40 -21.56
N VAL A 272 -14.05 7.86 -20.82
CA VAL A 272 -14.31 6.90 -19.74
C VAL A 272 -13.69 7.47 -18.46
N ILE A 273 -14.48 7.53 -17.40
CA ILE A 273 -14.01 7.97 -16.09
C ILE A 273 -14.35 6.93 -15.05
N VAL A 274 -13.37 6.56 -14.28
CA VAL A 274 -13.47 5.57 -13.21
C VAL A 274 -13.32 6.28 -11.88
N LEU A 275 -14.28 6.05 -11.02
CA LEU A 275 -14.30 6.59 -9.65
C LEU A 275 -14.26 5.45 -8.65
N SER A 276 -13.64 5.72 -7.51
CA SER A 276 -13.61 4.78 -6.41
C SER A 276 -13.89 5.47 -5.08
N LYS A 277 -14.29 4.68 -4.09
CA LYS A 277 -14.22 4.99 -2.65
C LYS A 277 -13.10 4.15 -2.03
N PRO A 278 -11.83 4.55 -2.17
CA PRO A 278 -10.72 3.75 -1.67
C PRO A 278 -10.78 3.57 -0.16
N TYR A 279 -10.62 2.32 0.30
CA TYR A 279 -10.60 1.97 1.71
C TYR A 279 -9.62 2.84 2.52
N LEU A 280 -8.43 3.07 1.96
CA LEU A 280 -7.40 3.88 2.61
C LEU A 280 -7.88 5.29 2.99
N LEU A 281 -8.86 5.87 2.27
CA LEU A 281 -9.37 7.21 2.57
C LEU A 281 -10.21 7.25 3.85
N SER A 282 -10.75 6.12 4.33
CA SER A 282 -11.49 6.06 5.59
C SER A 282 -10.65 6.46 6.80
N PHE A 283 -9.32 6.35 6.71
CA PHE A 283 -8.38 6.75 7.77
C PHE A 283 -8.04 8.24 7.75
N TYR A 284 -8.33 8.93 6.65
CA TYR A 284 -8.12 10.38 6.48
C TYR A 284 -9.42 11.18 6.55
N ALA A 285 -10.56 10.50 6.49
CA ALA A 285 -11.87 11.12 6.58
C ALA A 285 -12.15 11.58 8.01
N LYS A 286 -12.77 12.76 8.15
CA LYS A 286 -13.25 13.26 9.44
C LYS A 286 -14.26 12.32 10.10
N ASP A 287 -15.09 11.67 9.29
CA ASP A 287 -15.92 10.54 9.66
C ASP A 287 -15.56 9.35 8.78
N ALA A 288 -15.00 8.30 9.38
CA ALA A 288 -14.57 7.10 8.67
C ALA A 288 -15.69 6.42 7.84
N LYS A 289 -16.96 6.71 8.14
CA LYS A 289 -18.11 6.22 7.36
C LYS A 289 -18.38 7.05 6.10
N ARG A 290 -17.82 8.27 5.99
CA ARG A 290 -18.03 9.19 4.88
C ARG A 290 -16.79 9.29 3.99
N VAL A 291 -16.57 8.27 3.18
CA VAL A 291 -15.48 8.26 2.19
C VAL A 291 -15.94 8.92 0.89
N ALA A 292 -15.18 9.89 0.41
CA ALA A 292 -15.47 10.59 -0.83
C ALA A 292 -15.21 9.71 -2.07
N TRP A 293 -16.00 9.93 -3.12
CA TRP A 293 -15.68 9.43 -4.45
C TRP A 293 -14.50 10.20 -5.03
N VAL A 294 -13.48 9.49 -5.47
CA VAL A 294 -12.30 10.09 -6.11
C VAL A 294 -12.10 9.50 -7.50
N VAL A 295 -11.54 10.31 -8.40
CA VAL A 295 -11.19 9.85 -9.74
C VAL A 295 -9.91 9.02 -9.66
N ILE A 296 -10.02 7.75 -10.05
CA ILE A 296 -8.90 6.82 -10.09
C ILE A 296 -8.38 6.58 -11.52
N GLY A 297 -9.12 7.03 -12.53
CA GLY A 297 -8.70 7.00 -13.92
C GLY A 297 -9.64 7.81 -14.79
N ALA A 298 -9.11 8.51 -15.78
CA ALA A 298 -9.87 9.18 -16.81
C ALA A 298 -9.18 9.03 -18.16
N TYR A 299 -9.93 8.64 -19.16
CA TYR A 299 -9.43 8.23 -20.47
C TYR A 299 -10.23 8.89 -21.59
N LYS A 300 -9.54 9.19 -22.68
CA LYS A 300 -10.14 9.66 -23.94
C LYS A 300 -9.76 8.68 -25.05
N SER A 301 -10.72 8.20 -25.81
CA SER A 301 -10.50 7.45 -27.05
C SER A 301 -11.09 8.22 -28.20
N SER A 302 -10.33 8.43 -29.26
CA SER A 302 -10.79 9.11 -30.47
C SER A 302 -10.58 8.19 -31.67
N CYS A 303 -11.67 7.80 -32.32
CA CYS A 303 -11.63 7.07 -33.58
C CYS A 303 -11.67 8.05 -34.73
N GLU A 304 -10.53 8.65 -35.07
CA GLU A 304 -10.40 9.17 -36.43
C GLU A 304 -10.28 7.96 -37.36
N LYS A 305 -11.31 7.74 -38.18
CA LYS A 305 -11.17 6.85 -39.35
C LYS A 305 -10.09 7.51 -40.21
N ASP A 306 -8.88 6.96 -40.15
CA ASP A 306 -7.81 7.33 -41.05
C ASP A 306 -8.24 6.94 -42.46
N ASN A 307 -8.88 7.89 -43.18
CA ASN A 307 -9.20 7.75 -44.59
C ASN A 307 -7.95 7.74 -45.49
N SER A 308 -6.75 7.66 -44.87
CA SER A 308 -5.46 7.74 -45.59
C SER A 308 -4.92 6.36 -46.04
N VAL A 309 -5.59 5.23 -45.71
CA VAL A 309 -5.17 3.91 -46.19
C VAL A 309 -6.02 3.48 -47.42
N SER A 310 -6.36 4.39 -48.28
CA SER A 310 -6.84 4.04 -49.63
C SER A 310 -5.85 4.53 -50.67
N ARG A 311 -5.10 3.61 -51.25
CA ARG A 311 -4.28 3.67 -52.44
C ARG A 311 -2.78 3.51 -52.21
N ILE A 312 -2.38 2.31 -51.91
CA ILE A 312 -1.20 1.79 -52.60
C ILE A 312 -1.65 0.48 -53.26
N ARG A 313 -1.88 0.59 -54.56
CA ARG A 313 -1.93 -0.54 -55.47
C ARG A 313 -0.52 -0.87 -55.91
#